data_4deeaddabf9d66137a4b9eff2866b37f
#
_entry.id   4deeaddabf9d66137a4b9eff2866b37f
#
_cell.length_a   1.000
_cell.length_b   1.000
_cell.length_c   1.000
_cell.angle_alpha   90.00
_cell.angle_beta   90.00
_cell.angle_gamma   90.00
#
_symmetry.space_group_name_H-M   'P 1'
#
loop_
_entity.id
_entity.type
_entity.pdbx_description
1 polymer ?
#
loop_
_entity_poly.entity_id
_entity_poly.type
_entity_poly.pdbx_seq_one_letter_code
_entity_poly.pdbx_strand_id
1 'polypeptide(L)'
;MKILFVLDYVDFPTAVNPQLAARLAGQLVNMGHSASLLRLWDGCTPPPPPPEGVQVQDLAFADEHQMNLDLENGRKIGSPAPVRVARLLTHPAAAAAAFRQLILHKNRRQTACTKAIERLCRGAHYDAVVAVCAPYHTAWALADADIPAKKATWQMDPYSANREYTPYGGAQKELAMYARIDRAFITKLMEPDYESGPLAPAKPKTQVLEFPCLCPLPPAPAQSHTGLQCVFAGSLHPEIRQPYALLSLFEKLADVPGLQLMMLGGGWENFPADA
;
A
#
# COMPACT_ATOMS: atom_id res chain seq x y z
N MET A 1 -17.57 19.01 2.80
CA MET A 1 -16.23 18.97 2.20
C MET A 1 -16.24 18.02 1.01
N LYS A 2 -15.42 18.29 -0.01
CA LYS A 2 -15.20 17.38 -1.13
C LYS A 2 -13.76 16.88 -1.11
N ILE A 3 -13.56 15.57 -0.99
CA ILE A 3 -12.25 14.96 -0.76
C ILE A 3 -11.96 13.96 -1.90
N LEU A 4 -10.73 14.01 -2.43
CA LEU A 4 -10.21 13.03 -3.36
C LEU A 4 -9.20 12.13 -2.64
N PHE A 5 -9.46 10.82 -2.63
CA PHE A 5 -8.48 9.81 -2.19
C PHE A 5 -7.74 9.24 -3.39
N VAL A 6 -6.43 9.10 -3.27
CA VAL A 6 -5.56 8.51 -4.30
C VAL A 6 -5.02 7.19 -3.78
N LEU A 7 -5.41 6.10 -4.44
CA LEU A 7 -5.20 4.72 -4.01
C LEU A 7 -4.37 3.96 -5.05
N ASP A 8 -3.47 3.09 -4.61
CA ASP A 8 -2.65 2.27 -5.51
C ASP A 8 -2.91 0.78 -5.25
N TYR A 9 -3.40 0.10 -6.29
CA TYR A 9 -3.68 -1.34 -6.33
C TYR A 9 -2.81 -2.08 -7.37
N VAL A 10 -1.78 -1.43 -7.93
CA VAL A 10 -1.06 -1.98 -9.09
C VAL A 10 -0.32 -3.27 -8.73
N ASP A 11 0.41 -3.26 -7.62
CA ASP A 11 1.20 -4.43 -7.22
C ASP A 11 0.40 -5.38 -6.29
N PHE A 12 -0.62 -4.85 -5.61
CA PHE A 12 -1.38 -5.56 -4.59
C PHE A 12 -2.88 -5.29 -4.73
N PRO A 13 -3.60 -5.98 -5.64
CA PRO A 13 -5.03 -5.75 -5.88
C PRO A 13 -5.90 -5.90 -4.63
N THR A 14 -5.46 -6.72 -3.68
CA THR A 14 -6.16 -6.97 -2.40
C THR A 14 -5.57 -6.22 -1.22
N ALA A 15 -4.72 -5.21 -1.46
CA ALA A 15 -4.08 -4.45 -0.39
C ALA A 15 -5.09 -3.85 0.61
N VAL A 16 -4.80 -3.98 1.88
CA VAL A 16 -5.69 -3.53 2.97
C VAL A 16 -5.78 -2.01 3.01
N ASN A 17 -4.67 -1.30 2.82
CA ASN A 17 -4.59 0.16 2.94
C ASN A 17 -5.55 0.88 1.98
N PRO A 18 -5.55 0.59 0.65
CA PRO A 18 -6.52 1.18 -0.25
C PRO A 18 -7.97 0.81 0.08
N GLN A 19 -8.23 -0.42 0.55
CA GLN A 19 -9.58 -0.85 0.92
C GLN A 19 -10.10 -0.08 2.15
N LEU A 20 -9.26 0.13 3.17
CA LEU A 20 -9.62 0.95 4.34
C LEU A 20 -9.95 2.39 3.92
N ALA A 21 -9.15 2.97 3.05
CA ALA A 21 -9.39 4.33 2.57
C ALA A 21 -10.66 4.43 1.72
N ALA A 22 -10.96 3.43 0.89
CA ALA A 22 -12.22 3.37 0.15
C ALA A 22 -13.43 3.30 1.10
N ARG A 23 -13.35 2.49 2.16
CA ARG A 23 -14.40 2.42 3.18
C ARG A 23 -14.57 3.73 3.94
N LEU A 24 -13.46 4.39 4.29
CA LEU A 24 -13.51 5.72 4.90
C LEU A 24 -14.21 6.74 3.98
N ALA A 25 -13.92 6.69 2.67
CA ALA A 25 -14.62 7.53 1.70
C ALA A 25 -16.13 7.31 1.71
N GLY A 26 -16.58 6.04 1.80
CA GLY A 26 -18.00 5.71 1.94
C GLY A 26 -18.62 6.25 3.22
N GLN A 27 -17.92 6.14 4.37
CA GLN A 27 -18.40 6.71 5.62
C GLN A 27 -18.51 8.25 5.55
N LEU A 28 -17.56 8.91 4.91
CA LEU A 28 -17.64 10.37 4.71
C LEU A 28 -18.84 10.77 3.86
N VAL A 29 -19.20 9.98 2.84
CA VAL A 29 -20.43 10.18 2.06
C VAL A 29 -21.67 10.05 2.94
N ASN A 30 -21.74 9.01 3.79
CA ASN A 30 -22.83 8.82 4.75
C ASN A 30 -22.94 9.97 5.77
N MET A 31 -21.85 10.65 6.05
CA MET A 31 -21.80 11.85 6.92
C MET A 31 -22.15 13.14 6.17
N GLY A 32 -22.57 13.08 4.89
CA GLY A 32 -22.94 14.25 4.10
C GLY A 32 -21.79 14.96 3.41
N HIS A 33 -20.61 14.36 3.32
CA HIS A 33 -19.48 14.86 2.54
C HIS A 33 -19.50 14.28 1.12
N SER A 34 -18.71 14.84 0.22
CA SER A 34 -18.49 14.27 -1.11
C SER A 34 -17.11 13.61 -1.13
N ALA A 35 -17.03 12.36 -1.57
CA ALA A 35 -15.78 11.65 -1.71
C ALA A 35 -15.61 11.08 -3.13
N SER A 36 -14.37 11.12 -3.61
CA SER A 36 -13.98 10.55 -4.90
C SER A 36 -12.71 9.72 -4.72
N LEU A 37 -12.55 8.68 -5.54
CA LEU A 37 -11.36 7.84 -5.58
C LEU A 37 -10.66 8.00 -6.93
N LEU A 38 -9.36 8.25 -6.92
CA LEU A 38 -8.48 7.98 -8.05
C LEU A 38 -7.74 6.68 -7.74
N ARG A 39 -8.04 5.61 -8.49
CA ARG A 39 -7.46 4.29 -8.27
C ARG A 39 -6.46 3.95 -9.37
N LEU A 40 -5.22 3.72 -8.97
CA LEU A 40 -4.18 3.14 -9.83
C LEU A 40 -4.30 1.62 -9.73
N TRP A 41 -4.31 0.90 -10.86
CA TRP A 41 -4.40 -0.55 -10.87
C TRP A 41 -3.69 -1.18 -12.08
N ASP A 42 -3.48 -2.48 -12.05
CA ASP A 42 -2.69 -3.22 -13.03
C ASP A 42 -3.39 -3.40 -14.41
N GLY A 43 -4.67 -3.06 -14.52
CA GLY A 43 -5.46 -3.23 -15.74
C GLY A 43 -5.96 -4.67 -15.96
N CYS A 44 -5.59 -5.62 -15.12
CA CYS A 44 -5.93 -7.05 -15.24
C CYS A 44 -6.86 -7.51 -14.14
N THR A 45 -6.55 -7.14 -12.89
CA THR A 45 -7.35 -7.50 -11.71
C THR A 45 -8.07 -6.26 -11.19
N PRO A 46 -9.36 -6.08 -11.52
CA PRO A 46 -10.08 -4.87 -11.14
C PRO A 46 -10.12 -4.73 -9.60
N PRO A 47 -9.90 -3.50 -9.09
CA PRO A 47 -10.05 -3.22 -7.67
C PRO A 47 -11.49 -3.54 -7.20
N PRO A 48 -11.69 -3.78 -5.90
CA PRO A 48 -13.03 -3.98 -5.35
C PRO A 48 -13.99 -2.85 -5.75
N PRO A 49 -15.30 -3.14 -5.89
CA PRO A 49 -16.29 -2.11 -6.20
C PRO A 49 -16.23 -1.01 -5.12
N PRO A 50 -16.40 0.25 -5.53
CA PRO A 50 -16.41 1.36 -4.59
C PRO A 50 -17.65 1.31 -3.69
N PRO A 51 -17.60 1.91 -2.50
CA PRO A 51 -18.80 2.13 -1.70
C PRO A 51 -19.83 2.98 -2.43
N GLU A 52 -21.10 2.82 -2.07
CA GLU A 52 -22.21 3.58 -2.64
C GLU A 52 -22.00 5.08 -2.48
N GLY A 53 -22.36 5.85 -3.51
CA GLY A 53 -22.21 7.31 -3.54
C GLY A 53 -20.78 7.84 -3.73
N VAL A 54 -19.75 6.98 -3.77
CA VAL A 54 -18.37 7.38 -3.99
C VAL A 54 -18.07 7.38 -5.50
N GLN A 55 -17.62 8.52 -6.03
CA GLN A 55 -17.20 8.64 -7.42
C GLN A 55 -15.84 8.02 -7.66
N VAL A 56 -15.62 7.38 -8.80
CA VAL A 56 -14.35 6.70 -9.11
C VAL A 56 -13.79 7.13 -10.46
N GLN A 57 -12.49 7.35 -10.49
CA GLN A 57 -11.68 7.47 -11.69
C GLN A 57 -10.57 6.42 -11.65
N ASP A 58 -10.49 5.58 -12.66
CA ASP A 58 -9.46 4.54 -12.76
C ASP A 58 -8.31 4.97 -13.68
N LEU A 59 -7.10 4.56 -13.30
CA LEU A 59 -5.87 4.73 -14.04
C LEU A 59 -5.17 3.36 -14.15
N ALA A 60 -5.31 2.72 -15.30
CA ALA A 60 -4.80 1.36 -15.54
C ALA A 60 -3.36 1.36 -16.05
N PHE A 61 -2.57 0.35 -15.62
CA PHE A 61 -1.18 0.12 -15.98
C PHE A 61 -0.95 -1.31 -16.52
N ALA A 62 -1.82 -1.76 -17.42
CA ALA A 62 -1.79 -3.12 -17.98
C ALA A 62 -0.43 -3.54 -18.57
N ASP A 63 0.28 -2.60 -19.22
CA ASP A 63 1.61 -2.85 -19.77
C ASP A 63 2.65 -3.21 -18.69
N GLU A 64 2.52 -2.62 -17.49
CA GLU A 64 3.45 -2.86 -16.39
C GLU A 64 3.21 -4.24 -15.76
N HIS A 65 1.95 -4.64 -15.65
CA HIS A 65 1.61 -5.98 -15.14
C HIS A 65 2.20 -7.08 -16.04
N GLN A 66 1.99 -7.01 -17.35
CA GLN A 66 2.54 -7.98 -18.29
C GLN A 66 4.06 -8.03 -18.24
N MET A 67 4.72 -6.86 -18.15
CA MET A 67 6.17 -6.81 -18.02
C MET A 67 6.67 -7.46 -16.73
N ASN A 68 5.99 -7.24 -15.61
CA ASN A 68 6.37 -7.83 -14.32
C ASN A 68 6.22 -9.35 -14.36
N LEU A 69 5.12 -9.87 -14.92
CA LEU A 69 4.93 -11.31 -15.12
C LEU A 69 6.03 -11.92 -15.99
N ASP A 70 6.41 -11.27 -17.08
CA ASP A 70 7.47 -11.73 -17.96
C ASP A 70 8.84 -11.73 -17.28
N LEU A 71 9.13 -10.73 -16.43
CA LEU A 71 10.34 -10.66 -15.64
C LEU A 71 10.38 -11.73 -14.53
N GLU A 72 9.27 -11.97 -13.83
CA GLU A 72 9.15 -13.02 -12.82
C GLU A 72 9.30 -14.41 -13.42
N ASN A 73 8.61 -14.68 -14.52
CA ASN A 73 8.75 -15.93 -15.25
C ASN A 73 10.20 -16.14 -15.74
N GLY A 74 10.87 -15.08 -16.20
CA GLY A 74 12.27 -15.11 -16.56
C GLY A 74 13.21 -15.41 -15.39
N ARG A 75 12.89 -14.94 -14.18
CA ARG A 75 13.65 -15.25 -12.95
C ARG A 75 13.46 -16.71 -12.52
N LYS A 76 12.22 -17.22 -12.52
CA LYS A 76 11.88 -18.61 -12.16
C LYS A 76 12.55 -19.63 -13.11
N ILE A 77 12.71 -19.30 -14.39
CA ILE A 77 13.34 -20.17 -15.38
C ILE A 77 14.88 -20.05 -15.36
N GLY A 78 15.46 -19.22 -14.49
CA GLY A 78 16.90 -19.03 -14.39
C GLY A 78 17.55 -18.41 -15.64
N SER A 79 16.79 -17.60 -16.38
CA SER A 79 17.26 -17.02 -17.65
C SER A 79 18.50 -16.15 -17.46
N PRO A 80 19.56 -16.33 -18.28
CA PRO A 80 20.76 -15.49 -18.23
C PRO A 80 20.47 -14.00 -18.42
N ALA A 81 21.33 -13.14 -17.88
CA ALA A 81 21.17 -11.68 -17.96
C ALA A 81 20.90 -11.15 -19.40
N PRO A 82 21.59 -11.64 -20.47
CA PRO A 82 21.32 -11.20 -21.84
C PRO A 82 19.90 -11.53 -22.33
N VAL A 83 19.33 -12.65 -21.90
CA VAL A 83 17.94 -13.02 -22.27
C VAL A 83 16.93 -12.10 -21.59
N ARG A 84 17.22 -11.65 -20.35
CA ARG A 84 16.40 -10.65 -19.65
C ARG A 84 16.45 -9.30 -20.33
N VAL A 85 17.62 -8.88 -20.82
CA VAL A 85 17.78 -7.64 -21.60
C VAL A 85 17.06 -7.74 -22.94
N ALA A 86 17.19 -8.87 -23.64
CA ALA A 86 16.48 -9.09 -24.91
C ALA A 86 14.94 -9.05 -24.74
N ARG A 87 14.40 -9.60 -23.64
CA ARG A 87 12.97 -9.49 -23.31
C ARG A 87 12.53 -8.05 -23.00
N LEU A 88 13.36 -7.24 -22.35
CA LEU A 88 13.11 -5.80 -22.19
C LEU A 88 13.00 -5.09 -23.56
N LEU A 89 13.77 -5.51 -24.55
CA LEU A 89 13.73 -4.95 -25.91
C LEU A 89 12.46 -5.34 -26.68
N THR A 90 11.79 -6.46 -26.34
CA THR A 90 10.48 -6.82 -26.91
C THR A 90 9.33 -5.96 -26.40
N HIS A 91 9.55 -5.19 -25.33
CA HIS A 91 8.60 -4.25 -24.77
C HIS A 91 9.16 -2.81 -24.81
N PRO A 92 9.19 -2.14 -25.97
CA PRO A 92 9.88 -0.86 -26.14
C PRO A 92 9.35 0.25 -25.22
N ALA A 93 8.06 0.23 -24.90
CA ALA A 93 7.47 1.18 -23.94
C ALA A 93 8.00 0.96 -22.53
N ALA A 94 8.21 -0.29 -22.12
CA ALA A 94 8.75 -0.65 -20.82
C ALA A 94 10.25 -0.37 -20.72
N ALA A 95 11.01 -0.66 -21.80
CA ALA A 95 12.41 -0.30 -21.90
C ALA A 95 12.62 1.24 -21.82
N ALA A 96 11.79 2.00 -22.52
CA ALA A 96 11.78 3.47 -22.44
C ALA A 96 11.40 3.99 -21.05
N ALA A 97 10.46 3.33 -20.36
CA ALA A 97 10.09 3.66 -18.98
C ALA A 97 11.23 3.35 -18.00
N ALA A 98 11.85 2.17 -18.12
CA ALA A 98 13.02 1.79 -17.31
C ALA A 98 14.21 2.73 -17.54
N PHE A 99 14.47 3.10 -18.78
CA PHE A 99 15.52 4.05 -19.13
C PHE A 99 15.23 5.46 -18.56
N ARG A 100 13.99 5.93 -18.67
CA ARG A 100 13.58 7.20 -18.07
C ARG A 100 13.68 7.17 -16.54
N GLN A 101 13.34 6.06 -15.91
CA GLN A 101 13.47 5.90 -14.48
C GLN A 101 14.92 5.91 -14.03
N LEU A 102 15.83 5.23 -14.77
CA LEU A 102 17.25 5.18 -14.48
C LEU A 102 17.96 6.53 -14.70
N ILE A 103 17.65 7.22 -15.81
CA ILE A 103 18.38 8.45 -16.19
C ILE A 103 17.70 9.72 -15.65
N LEU A 104 16.36 9.78 -15.68
CA LEU A 104 15.63 10.98 -15.27
C LEU A 104 15.08 10.87 -13.83
N HIS A 105 15.28 9.73 -13.16
CA HIS A 105 14.68 9.41 -11.85
C HIS A 105 13.16 9.64 -11.78
N LYS A 106 12.48 9.59 -12.95
CA LYS A 106 11.03 9.81 -13.05
C LYS A 106 10.29 8.49 -13.17
N ASN A 107 9.55 8.15 -12.14
CA ASN A 107 8.66 6.99 -12.16
C ASN A 107 7.43 7.28 -13.04
N ARG A 108 7.11 6.37 -13.99
CA ARG A 108 5.96 6.49 -14.91
C ARG A 108 4.63 6.58 -14.14
N ARG A 109 4.43 5.75 -13.13
CA ARG A 109 3.22 5.74 -12.29
C ARG A 109 3.05 7.07 -11.58
N GLN A 110 4.10 7.57 -10.94
CA GLN A 110 4.10 8.86 -10.27
C GLN A 110 3.72 9.98 -11.24
N THR A 111 4.35 10.04 -12.42
CA THR A 111 4.06 11.08 -13.42
C THR A 111 2.63 11.01 -13.94
N ALA A 112 2.11 9.81 -14.22
CA ALA A 112 0.74 9.63 -14.70
C ALA A 112 -0.28 9.98 -13.60
N CYS A 113 0.00 9.58 -12.37
CA CYS A 113 -0.82 9.91 -11.21
C CYS A 113 -0.86 11.42 -10.95
N THR A 114 0.30 12.12 -10.98
CA THR A 114 0.38 13.58 -10.86
C THR A 114 -0.54 14.27 -11.85
N LYS A 115 -0.44 13.90 -13.14
CA LYS A 115 -1.29 14.48 -14.20
C LYS A 115 -2.78 14.17 -14.00
N ALA A 116 -3.11 12.98 -13.49
CA ALA A 116 -4.49 12.62 -13.19
C ALA A 116 -5.06 13.44 -12.03
N ILE A 117 -4.29 13.64 -10.96
CA ILE A 117 -4.65 14.49 -9.82
C ILE A 117 -4.92 15.93 -10.30
N GLU A 118 -3.98 16.51 -11.05
CA GLU A 118 -4.12 17.88 -11.58
C GLU A 118 -5.34 18.03 -12.50
N ARG A 119 -5.59 17.05 -13.38
CA ARG A 119 -6.77 17.06 -14.26
C ARG A 119 -8.07 17.03 -13.47
N LEU A 120 -8.17 16.17 -12.45
CA LEU A 120 -9.35 16.07 -11.61
C LEU A 120 -9.59 17.35 -10.81
N CYS A 121 -8.53 17.94 -10.25
CA CYS A 121 -8.63 19.19 -9.49
C CYS A 121 -8.92 20.41 -10.35
N ARG A 122 -8.57 20.38 -11.65
CA ARG A 122 -9.01 21.41 -12.61
C ARG A 122 -10.47 21.25 -13.02
N GLY A 123 -10.95 20.01 -13.14
CA GLY A 123 -12.33 19.71 -13.54
C GLY A 123 -13.34 19.84 -12.40
N ALA A 124 -12.89 19.83 -11.16
CA ALA A 124 -13.76 19.92 -9.98
C ALA A 124 -12.99 20.53 -8.80
N HIS A 125 -13.67 21.35 -8.02
CA HIS A 125 -13.10 21.86 -6.77
C HIS A 125 -13.07 20.76 -5.71
N TYR A 126 -11.88 20.46 -5.17
CA TYR A 126 -11.67 19.62 -4.01
C TYR A 126 -11.13 20.46 -2.86
N ASP A 127 -11.62 20.23 -1.65
CA ASP A 127 -11.10 20.85 -0.43
C ASP A 127 -9.77 20.22 -0.02
N ALA A 128 -9.66 18.89 -0.20
CA ALA A 128 -8.46 18.13 0.11
C ALA A 128 -8.24 16.97 -0.86
N VAL A 129 -6.97 16.63 -1.08
CA VAL A 129 -6.53 15.42 -1.76
C VAL A 129 -5.68 14.61 -0.79
N VAL A 130 -6.02 13.33 -0.60
CA VAL A 130 -5.37 12.43 0.35
C VAL A 130 -4.74 11.26 -0.40
N ALA A 131 -3.42 11.19 -0.42
CA ALA A 131 -2.69 10.05 -0.95
C ALA A 131 -2.51 8.99 0.14
N VAL A 132 -2.91 7.75 -0.15
CA VAL A 132 -2.79 6.63 0.77
C VAL A 132 -1.51 5.86 0.49
N CYS A 133 -0.74 5.61 1.53
CA CYS A 133 0.55 4.92 1.49
C CYS A 133 0.50 3.66 2.38
N ALA A 134 1.03 2.54 2.02
CA ALA A 134 1.79 2.15 0.86
C ALA A 134 0.90 1.60 -0.25
N PRO A 135 1.36 1.54 -1.56
CA PRO A 135 2.66 2.06 -2.06
C PRO A 135 2.76 3.59 -2.06
N TYR A 136 4.01 4.09 -2.18
CA TYR A 136 4.30 5.52 -2.00
C TYR A 136 4.25 6.37 -3.27
N HIS A 137 4.00 5.77 -4.43
CA HIS A 137 3.90 6.51 -5.70
C HIS A 137 2.82 7.57 -5.67
N THR A 138 1.71 7.30 -4.99
CA THR A 138 0.59 8.23 -4.80
C THR A 138 1.00 9.46 -4.00
N ALA A 139 1.79 9.27 -2.94
CA ALA A 139 2.25 10.36 -2.09
C ALA A 139 3.21 11.30 -2.83
N TRP A 140 4.17 10.74 -3.56
CA TRP A 140 5.07 11.57 -4.39
C TRP A 140 4.34 12.24 -5.53
N ALA A 141 3.37 11.56 -6.16
CA ALA A 141 2.54 12.15 -7.19
C ALA A 141 1.75 13.35 -6.65
N LEU A 142 1.18 13.22 -5.45
CA LEU A 142 0.48 14.32 -4.81
C LEU A 142 1.42 15.47 -4.42
N ALA A 143 2.62 15.15 -3.89
CA ALA A 143 3.62 16.16 -3.58
C ALA A 143 4.03 16.97 -4.83
N ASP A 144 4.14 16.30 -5.98
CA ASP A 144 4.52 16.92 -7.25
C ASP A 144 3.36 17.68 -7.94
N ALA A 145 2.12 17.35 -7.64
CA ALA A 145 0.95 17.94 -8.29
C ALA A 145 0.80 19.44 -7.95
N ASP A 146 0.55 20.26 -8.96
CA ASP A 146 0.21 21.69 -8.78
C ASP A 146 -1.32 21.85 -8.72
N ILE A 147 -1.84 21.91 -7.49
CA ILE A 147 -3.28 21.97 -7.21
C ILE A 147 -3.59 22.95 -6.08
N PRO A 148 -4.77 23.61 -6.11
CA PRO A 148 -5.18 24.53 -5.05
C PRO A 148 -5.69 23.82 -3.79
N ALA A 149 -6.06 22.53 -3.89
CA ALA A 149 -6.57 21.75 -2.77
C ALA A 149 -5.50 21.49 -1.71
N LYS A 150 -5.90 21.30 -0.44
CA LYS A 150 -5.00 20.85 0.62
C LYS A 150 -4.47 19.47 0.31
N LYS A 151 -3.17 19.29 0.46
CA LYS A 151 -2.47 18.01 0.20
C LYS A 151 -2.22 17.28 1.50
N ALA A 152 -2.72 16.06 1.61
CA ALA A 152 -2.45 15.20 2.76
C ALA A 152 -2.00 13.81 2.34
N THR A 153 -1.23 13.15 3.20
CA THR A 153 -0.93 11.73 3.07
C THR A 153 -1.54 10.97 4.23
N TRP A 154 -1.99 9.74 3.98
CA TRP A 154 -2.33 8.80 5.03
C TRP A 154 -1.37 7.63 4.96
N GLN A 155 -0.44 7.60 5.92
CA GLN A 155 0.65 6.64 5.97
C GLN A 155 0.33 5.57 7.00
N MET A 156 0.26 4.34 6.52
CA MET A 156 -0.02 3.17 7.34
C MET A 156 1.23 2.37 7.63
N ASP A 157 2.26 2.51 6.77
CA ASP A 157 3.58 1.91 6.91
C ASP A 157 4.66 2.96 6.70
N PRO A 158 5.77 2.95 7.47
CA PRO A 158 6.86 3.91 7.29
C PRO A 158 7.67 3.59 6.02
N TYR A 159 7.89 4.59 5.15
CA TYR A 159 8.69 4.42 3.94
C TYR A 159 10.17 4.21 4.25
N SER A 160 10.76 5.09 5.05
CA SER A 160 12.19 5.07 5.35
C SER A 160 12.62 3.89 6.22
N ALA A 161 11.71 3.31 6.99
CA ALA A 161 11.97 2.13 7.81
C ALA A 161 11.65 0.82 7.08
N ASN A 162 10.90 0.86 5.98
CA ASN A 162 10.58 -0.35 5.22
C ASN A 162 11.69 -0.68 4.22
N ARG A 163 12.45 -1.74 4.51
CA ARG A 163 13.59 -2.17 3.68
C ARG A 163 13.21 -2.61 2.26
N GLU A 164 11.97 -2.99 2.04
CA GLU A 164 11.47 -3.35 0.71
C GLU A 164 11.38 -2.13 -0.22
N TYR A 165 11.08 -0.96 0.34
CA TYR A 165 10.92 0.26 -0.45
C TYR A 165 12.21 1.06 -0.62
N THR A 166 13.16 0.95 0.34
CA THR A 166 14.32 1.83 0.33
C THR A 166 15.60 1.16 0.82
N PRO A 167 16.45 0.71 -0.09
CA PRO A 167 17.80 0.33 0.30
C PRO A 167 18.65 1.53 0.75
N TYR A 168 18.43 2.76 0.23
CA TYR A 168 19.28 3.93 0.53
C TYR A 168 18.55 5.26 0.47
N GLY A 169 18.82 6.17 1.41
CA GLY A 169 18.40 7.57 1.36
C GLY A 169 16.89 7.84 1.60
N GLY A 170 16.17 6.88 2.19
CA GLY A 170 14.72 6.93 2.35
C GLY A 170 14.22 8.15 3.10
N ALA A 171 14.85 8.49 4.22
CA ALA A 171 14.44 9.62 5.05
C ALA A 171 14.53 10.97 4.32
N GLN A 172 15.61 11.20 3.56
CA GLN A 172 15.76 12.45 2.80
C GLN A 172 14.69 12.61 1.73
N LYS A 173 14.38 11.51 1.01
CA LYS A 173 13.34 11.49 -0.01
C LYS A 173 11.96 11.72 0.61
N GLU A 174 11.71 11.13 1.77
CA GLU A 174 10.48 11.29 2.51
C GLU A 174 10.33 12.73 3.03
N LEU A 175 11.38 13.32 3.61
CA LEU A 175 11.39 14.73 4.03
C LEU A 175 11.14 15.70 2.86
N ALA A 176 11.71 15.43 1.69
CA ALA A 176 11.45 16.22 0.48
C ALA A 176 9.97 16.17 0.05
N MET A 177 9.30 15.03 0.23
CA MET A 177 7.86 14.91 0.03
C MET A 177 7.08 15.74 1.07
N TYR A 178 7.43 15.63 2.36
CA TYR A 178 6.76 16.37 3.42
C TYR A 178 6.89 17.89 3.26
N ALA A 179 7.96 18.39 2.68
CA ALA A 179 8.12 19.81 2.40
C ALA A 179 6.98 20.36 1.50
N ARG A 180 6.38 19.49 0.67
CA ARG A 180 5.42 19.82 -0.41
C ARG A 180 3.98 19.40 -0.13
N ILE A 181 3.69 18.84 1.03
CA ILE A 181 2.33 18.52 1.50
C ILE A 181 1.96 19.33 2.73
N ASP A 182 0.67 19.47 3.01
CA ASP A 182 0.17 20.24 4.15
C ASP A 182 0.11 19.39 5.43
N ARG A 183 -0.31 18.13 5.33
CA ARG A 183 -0.49 17.21 6.48
C ARG A 183 -0.10 15.79 6.13
N ALA A 184 0.39 15.06 7.14
CA ALA A 184 0.59 13.62 7.09
C ALA A 184 -0.15 12.96 8.27
N PHE A 185 -1.10 12.12 7.96
CA PHE A 185 -1.71 11.24 8.95
C PHE A 185 -0.85 9.99 9.07
N ILE A 186 -0.41 9.68 10.28
CA ILE A 186 0.48 8.57 10.61
C ILE A 186 -0.16 7.69 11.68
N THR A 187 0.21 6.41 11.75
CA THR A 187 -0.19 5.57 12.87
C THR A 187 0.64 5.90 14.10
N LYS A 188 0.13 5.59 15.30
CA LYS A 188 0.85 5.80 16.54
C LYS A 188 2.18 5.04 16.60
N LEU A 189 2.25 3.88 15.94
CA LEU A 189 3.47 3.09 15.83
C LEU A 189 4.61 3.84 15.14
N MET A 190 4.29 4.75 14.23
CA MET A 190 5.26 5.57 13.50
C MET A 190 5.69 6.83 14.27
N GLU A 191 4.98 7.21 15.31
CA GLU A 191 5.21 8.48 16.04
C GLU A 191 6.67 8.65 16.53
N PRO A 192 7.36 7.61 17.07
CA PRO A 192 8.74 7.74 17.50
C PRO A 192 9.72 8.19 16.41
N ASP A 193 9.51 7.78 15.15
CA ASP A 193 10.36 8.16 14.02
C ASP A 193 10.29 9.67 13.73
N TYR A 194 9.16 10.28 14.04
CA TYR A 194 8.92 11.72 13.89
C TYR A 194 9.22 12.52 15.16
N GLU A 195 9.38 11.88 16.30
CA GLU A 195 9.74 12.57 17.54
C GLU A 195 11.23 12.80 17.69
N SER A 196 12.01 11.75 17.45
CA SER A 196 13.46 11.78 17.66
C SER A 196 14.27 11.11 16.54
N GLY A 197 13.59 10.57 15.54
CA GLY A 197 14.21 9.88 14.40
C GLY A 197 14.59 10.82 13.25
N PRO A 198 15.01 10.25 12.12
CA PRO A 198 15.43 11.01 10.94
C PRO A 198 14.29 11.84 10.32
N LEU A 199 13.03 11.56 10.67
CA LEU A 199 11.84 12.27 10.19
C LEU A 199 11.37 13.39 11.14
N ALA A 200 12.07 13.66 12.24
CA ALA A 200 11.74 14.71 13.21
C ALA A 200 11.44 16.09 12.58
N PRO A 201 12.13 16.53 11.51
CA PRO A 201 11.80 17.79 10.84
C PRO A 201 10.38 17.84 10.25
N ALA A 202 9.76 16.71 9.97
CA ALA A 202 8.40 16.64 9.45
C ALA A 202 7.31 16.62 10.55
N LYS A 203 7.68 16.46 11.83
CA LYS A 203 6.73 16.39 12.96
C LYS A 203 5.67 17.48 12.97
N PRO A 204 5.96 18.77 12.69
CA PRO A 204 4.93 19.81 12.69
C PRO A 204 3.78 19.58 11.70
N LYS A 205 3.99 18.74 10.71
CA LYS A 205 2.98 18.37 9.71
C LYS A 205 2.27 17.06 10.01
N THR A 206 2.76 16.28 10.98
CA THR A 206 2.17 14.97 11.30
C THR A 206 1.00 15.09 12.28
N GLN A 207 0.08 14.16 12.13
CA GLN A 207 -1.03 13.94 13.05
C GLN A 207 -1.29 12.45 13.16
N VAL A 208 -1.38 11.94 14.38
CA VAL A 208 -1.71 10.53 14.61
C VAL A 208 -3.16 10.29 14.22
N LEU A 209 -3.38 9.31 13.38
CA LEU A 209 -4.67 8.79 12.97
C LEU A 209 -4.61 7.27 13.02
N GLU A 210 -5.22 6.68 14.02
CA GLU A 210 -5.33 5.24 14.14
C GLU A 210 -6.29 4.67 13.08
N PHE A 211 -6.18 3.36 12.83
CA PHE A 211 -7.06 2.68 11.91
C PHE A 211 -8.50 2.73 12.44
N PRO A 212 -9.40 3.43 11.75
CA PRO A 212 -10.78 3.46 12.17
C PRO A 212 -11.42 2.08 12.00
N CYS A 213 -12.25 1.67 12.95
CA CYS A 213 -13.13 0.52 12.78
C CYS A 213 -14.22 0.88 11.77
N LEU A 214 -14.00 0.55 10.50
CA LEU A 214 -14.90 0.90 9.39
C LEU A 214 -15.93 -0.20 9.10
N CYS A 215 -15.92 -1.28 9.87
CA CYS A 215 -16.87 -2.36 9.77
C CYS A 215 -17.43 -2.64 11.16
N PRO A 216 -18.71 -2.32 11.43
CA PRO A 216 -19.37 -2.88 12.60
C PRO A 216 -19.40 -4.40 12.39
N LEU A 217 -18.59 -5.13 13.14
CA LEU A 217 -18.74 -6.57 13.21
C LEU A 217 -19.99 -6.86 14.04
N PRO A 218 -20.91 -7.69 13.56
CA PRO A 218 -21.96 -8.21 14.44
C PRO A 218 -21.29 -8.90 15.63
N PRO A 219 -21.83 -8.80 16.83
CA PRO A 219 -21.28 -9.53 17.96
C PRO A 219 -21.23 -11.01 17.57
N ALA A 220 -20.01 -11.57 17.57
CA ALA A 220 -19.83 -12.99 17.33
C ALA A 220 -20.65 -13.77 18.40
N PRO A 221 -21.43 -14.76 18.02
CA PRO A 221 -22.06 -15.62 19.00
C PRO A 221 -20.96 -16.21 19.88
N ALA A 222 -21.14 -16.14 21.19
CA ALA A 222 -20.20 -16.70 22.14
C ALA A 222 -20.07 -18.21 21.83
N GLN A 223 -18.92 -18.58 21.27
CA GLN A 223 -18.61 -20.00 21.08
C GLN A 223 -18.02 -20.51 22.39
N SER A 224 -18.65 -21.54 22.95
CA SER A 224 -18.08 -22.25 24.10
C SER A 224 -16.88 -23.06 23.60
N HIS A 225 -15.68 -22.66 23.96
CA HIS A 225 -14.48 -23.44 23.70
C HIS A 225 -14.10 -24.24 24.95
N THR A 226 -13.80 -25.51 24.73
CA THR A 226 -13.15 -26.34 25.76
C THR A 226 -11.63 -26.18 25.55
N GLY A 227 -11.03 -25.24 26.24
CA GLY A 227 -9.59 -25.00 26.14
C GLY A 227 -9.23 -23.60 25.61
N LEU A 228 -7.94 -23.36 25.39
CA LEU A 228 -7.37 -22.13 24.90
C LEU A 228 -7.10 -22.24 23.40
N GLN A 229 -7.79 -21.45 22.59
CA GLN A 229 -7.51 -21.34 21.17
C GLN A 229 -6.71 -20.07 20.89
N CYS A 230 -5.50 -20.23 20.35
CA CYS A 230 -4.67 -19.14 19.83
C CYS A 230 -4.88 -19.02 18.34
N VAL A 231 -5.12 -17.81 17.85
CA VAL A 231 -5.31 -17.54 16.43
C VAL A 231 -4.20 -16.62 15.93
N PHE A 232 -3.46 -17.09 14.93
CA PHE A 232 -2.60 -16.24 14.11
C PHE A 232 -3.37 -15.88 12.83
N ALA A 233 -3.54 -14.58 12.57
CA ALA A 233 -4.17 -14.10 11.34
C ALA A 233 -3.19 -13.20 10.59
N GLY A 234 -2.79 -13.60 9.38
CA GLY A 234 -1.88 -12.81 8.54
C GLY A 234 -1.20 -13.63 7.46
N SER A 235 -0.64 -12.94 6.48
CA SER A 235 0.18 -13.58 5.45
C SER A 235 1.54 -13.97 6.01
N LEU A 236 2.03 -15.15 5.62
CA LEU A 236 3.38 -15.59 5.91
C LEU A 236 4.33 -15.10 4.81
N HIS A 237 5.55 -14.74 5.20
CA HIS A 237 6.60 -14.29 4.29
C HIS A 237 7.97 -14.76 4.79
N PRO A 238 8.81 -15.41 3.93
CA PRO A 238 10.06 -16.03 4.36
C PRO A 238 11.05 -15.08 5.06
N GLU A 239 11.04 -13.80 4.72
CA GLU A 239 11.99 -12.83 5.26
C GLU A 239 11.42 -11.99 6.41
N ILE A 240 10.08 -11.85 6.49
CA ILE A 240 9.44 -10.87 7.38
C ILE A 240 8.54 -11.53 8.43
N ARG A 241 7.80 -12.58 8.04
CA ARG A 241 6.77 -13.22 8.88
C ARG A 241 6.89 -14.73 8.84
N GLN A 242 7.98 -15.23 9.41
CA GLN A 242 8.25 -16.66 9.49
C GLN A 242 7.41 -17.32 10.59
N PRO A 243 6.82 -18.50 10.36
CA PRO A 243 6.00 -19.20 11.35
C PRO A 243 6.85 -19.97 12.39
N TYR A 244 8.13 -20.19 12.15
CA TYR A 244 8.96 -21.14 12.87
C TYR A 244 8.99 -20.92 14.39
N ALA A 245 9.14 -19.68 14.84
CA ALA A 245 9.16 -19.38 16.27
C ALA A 245 7.83 -19.72 16.96
N LEU A 246 6.71 -19.45 16.27
CA LEU A 246 5.37 -19.75 16.76
C LEU A 246 5.13 -21.27 16.78
N LEU A 247 5.47 -21.97 15.71
CA LEU A 247 5.35 -23.43 15.61
C LEU A 247 6.21 -24.12 16.68
N SER A 248 7.46 -23.70 16.83
CA SER A 248 8.37 -24.26 17.86
C SER A 248 7.88 -23.98 19.30
N LEU A 249 7.17 -22.87 19.53
CA LEU A 249 6.52 -22.64 20.82
C LEU A 249 5.38 -23.62 21.04
N PHE A 250 4.54 -23.86 20.05
CA PHE A 250 3.40 -24.79 20.16
C PHE A 250 3.86 -26.25 20.27
N GLU A 251 4.95 -26.66 19.63
CA GLU A 251 5.58 -27.96 19.86
C GLU A 251 5.94 -28.17 21.32
N LYS A 252 6.55 -27.18 21.97
CA LYS A 252 6.89 -27.22 23.40
C LYS A 252 5.69 -27.25 24.33
N LEU A 253 4.55 -26.81 23.85
CA LEU A 253 3.28 -26.75 24.57
C LEU A 253 2.31 -27.86 24.16
N ALA A 254 2.76 -28.87 23.40
CA ALA A 254 1.92 -29.94 22.89
C ALA A 254 1.21 -30.75 23.97
N ASP A 255 1.80 -30.83 25.15
CA ASP A 255 1.22 -31.58 26.32
C ASP A 255 0.19 -30.75 27.10
N VAL A 256 -0.07 -29.48 26.73
CA VAL A 256 -1.05 -28.64 27.40
C VAL A 256 -2.45 -29.02 26.94
N PRO A 257 -3.31 -29.60 27.79
CA PRO A 257 -4.64 -30.05 27.36
C PRO A 257 -5.51 -28.92 26.85
N GLY A 258 -6.12 -29.10 25.69
CA GLY A 258 -7.07 -28.13 25.11
C GLY A 258 -6.41 -26.89 24.48
N LEU A 259 -5.09 -26.81 24.40
CA LEU A 259 -4.42 -25.76 23.65
C LEU A 259 -4.46 -26.05 22.15
N GLN A 260 -4.88 -25.09 21.36
CA GLN A 260 -4.98 -25.20 19.91
C GLN A 260 -4.38 -23.94 19.24
N LEU A 261 -3.66 -24.13 18.13
CA LEU A 261 -3.22 -23.06 17.25
C LEU A 261 -4.01 -23.12 15.95
N MET A 262 -4.68 -22.03 15.63
CA MET A 262 -5.29 -21.82 14.32
C MET A 262 -4.50 -20.76 13.55
N MET A 263 -4.06 -21.10 12.34
CA MET A 263 -3.35 -20.18 11.47
C MET A 263 -4.20 -19.83 10.27
N LEU A 264 -4.53 -18.54 10.10
CA LEU A 264 -5.39 -18.02 9.04
C LEU A 264 -4.58 -17.06 8.17
N GLY A 265 -4.47 -17.36 6.88
CA GLY A 265 -3.79 -16.52 5.90
C GLY A 265 -3.15 -17.31 4.77
N GLY A 266 -2.49 -16.58 3.86
CA GLY A 266 -1.75 -17.16 2.74
C GLY A 266 -0.23 -17.15 2.96
N GLY A 267 0.52 -17.58 1.93
CA GLY A 267 1.98 -17.57 1.93
C GLY A 267 2.63 -18.88 2.35
N TRP A 268 1.85 -19.92 2.63
CA TRP A 268 2.35 -21.26 2.95
C TRP A 268 3.15 -21.87 1.82
N GLU A 269 2.78 -21.57 0.58
CA GLU A 269 3.44 -22.02 -0.64
C GLU A 269 4.91 -21.55 -0.77
N ASN A 270 5.30 -20.56 0.04
CA ASN A 270 6.66 -20.02 0.07
C ASN A 270 7.57 -20.75 1.06
N PHE A 271 7.04 -21.74 1.79
CA PHE A 271 7.79 -22.53 2.75
C PHE A 271 7.91 -23.98 2.30
N PRO A 272 9.01 -24.69 2.63
CA PRO A 272 9.14 -26.11 2.35
C PRO A 272 7.98 -26.91 2.96
N ALA A 273 7.55 -27.98 2.28
CA ALA A 273 6.44 -28.81 2.74
C ALA A 273 6.75 -29.60 4.03
N ASP A 274 8.02 -29.66 4.38
CA ASP A 274 8.59 -30.36 5.55
C ASP A 274 9.03 -29.39 6.66
N ALA A 275 8.62 -28.10 6.54
CA ALA A 275 8.97 -27.05 7.49
C ALA A 275 8.01 -27.00 8.68
#